data_b848eee445dd9b9a189c1cab8710cd1b
#
_entry.id   b848eee445dd9b9a189c1cab8710cd1b
#
_cell.length_a   1.000
_cell.length_b   1.000
_cell.length_c   1.000
_cell.angle_alpha   90.00
_cell.angle_beta   90.00
_cell.angle_gamma   90.00
#
_symmetry.space_group_name_H-M   'P 1'
#
loop_
_entity.id
_entity.type
_entity.pdbx_description
1 polymer ?
#
loop_
_entity_poly.entity_id
_entity_poly.type
_entity_poly.pdbx_seq_one_letter_code
_entity_poly.pdbx_strand_id
1 'polypeptide(L)'
;AISKCKDKIKGNEEITDCFREKINWHLQYQESNWALSKEELVPFEKLLSEIESDDILIKNKYLFENFLIKTPDYKDYDNDFLKKNKETRETRAKIIKQIIDEKGLDAVWSFAEIVKHKEGVANAIFDLYGTDIHDEIYRKYCNGYLSKTFVNRYFFSVYSGQGESAYMSIIEELSSISQKHISIILSAPGYQQTLADFASTLSKDVEKEYWEDVNILNSPEEEYGNIIWKLCSVKRYTDILHIIQIKNDENIIATDIKIRILHEMIANGAWDVLRNHIYEISEVLKTISLPKDNTQKSILLQMEFIMYDNLCHYMNTHEIHLMQEINKDPSLLMEIYALVFKAEDGVEEEYRYAN
;
A
#
# COMPACT_ATOMS: atom_id res chain seq x y z
N ALA A 1 -19.55 39.54 -10.20
CA ALA A 1 -19.91 38.64 -11.30
C ALA A 1 -20.52 37.34 -10.78
N ILE A 2 -19.89 36.64 -9.84
CA ILE A 2 -20.36 35.34 -9.31
C ILE A 2 -21.76 35.44 -8.67
N SER A 3 -22.02 36.48 -7.86
CA SER A 3 -23.32 36.73 -7.23
C SER A 3 -24.49 36.84 -8.22
N LYS A 4 -24.24 37.27 -9.48
CA LYS A 4 -25.26 37.34 -10.53
C LYS A 4 -25.53 36.00 -11.20
N CYS A 5 -24.67 35.02 -11.02
CA CYS A 5 -24.75 33.70 -11.66
C CYS A 5 -25.01 32.58 -10.63
N LYS A 6 -25.28 32.91 -9.36
CA LYS A 6 -25.38 31.96 -8.26
C LYS A 6 -26.31 30.77 -8.56
N ASP A 7 -27.47 31.03 -9.16
CA ASP A 7 -28.43 29.98 -9.50
C ASP A 7 -27.91 29.00 -10.57
N LYS A 8 -26.97 29.45 -11.42
CA LYS A 8 -26.36 28.62 -12.47
C LYS A 8 -25.20 27.78 -11.96
N ILE A 9 -24.59 28.18 -10.82
CA ILE A 9 -23.42 27.53 -10.25
C ILE A 9 -23.76 26.77 -8.96
N LYS A 10 -25.00 26.88 -8.46
CA LYS A 10 -25.45 26.19 -7.25
C LYS A 10 -25.27 24.67 -7.40
N GLY A 11 -24.60 24.05 -6.45
CA GLY A 11 -24.32 22.63 -6.45
C GLY A 11 -23.20 22.18 -7.42
N ASN A 12 -22.52 23.12 -8.09
CA ASN A 12 -21.32 22.79 -8.85
C ASN A 12 -20.14 22.56 -7.91
N GLU A 13 -19.73 21.30 -7.74
CA GLU A 13 -18.68 20.88 -6.79
C GLU A 13 -17.37 21.60 -7.06
N GLU A 14 -16.90 21.64 -8.31
CA GLU A 14 -15.59 22.23 -8.68
C GLU A 14 -15.53 23.72 -8.32
N ILE A 15 -16.59 24.48 -8.64
CA ILE A 15 -16.66 25.91 -8.32
C ILE A 15 -16.73 26.11 -6.80
N THR A 16 -17.55 25.33 -6.11
CA THR A 16 -17.74 25.43 -4.66
C THR A 16 -16.45 25.11 -3.91
N ASP A 17 -15.74 24.08 -4.33
CA ASP A 17 -14.47 23.66 -3.71
C ASP A 17 -13.36 24.67 -3.97
N CYS A 18 -13.22 25.15 -5.21
CA CYS A 18 -12.28 26.23 -5.53
C CYS A 18 -12.54 27.48 -4.69
N PHE A 19 -13.83 27.82 -4.50
CA PHE A 19 -14.23 29.00 -3.73
C PHE A 19 -13.91 28.82 -2.24
N ARG A 20 -14.18 27.64 -1.68
CA ARG A 20 -13.86 27.25 -0.32
C ARG A 20 -12.36 27.28 -0.05
N GLU A 21 -11.55 26.71 -0.99
CA GLU A 21 -10.10 26.74 -0.88
C GLU A 21 -9.55 28.16 -0.85
N LYS A 22 -10.07 29.06 -1.68
CA LYS A 22 -9.64 30.47 -1.69
C LYS A 22 -9.98 31.19 -0.39
N ILE A 23 -11.17 30.98 0.17
CA ILE A 23 -11.55 31.53 1.48
C ILE A 23 -10.61 31.00 2.56
N ASN A 24 -10.41 29.68 2.63
CA ASN A 24 -9.51 29.04 3.59
C ASN A 24 -8.07 29.57 3.48
N TRP A 25 -7.60 29.79 2.23
CA TRP A 25 -6.26 30.31 2.01
C TRP A 25 -6.10 31.74 2.57
N HIS A 26 -7.06 32.62 2.34
CA HIS A 26 -7.05 33.94 2.96
C HIS A 26 -7.12 33.88 4.50
N LEU A 27 -7.91 32.98 5.07
CA LEU A 27 -8.00 32.78 6.51
C LEU A 27 -6.71 32.20 7.11
N GLN A 28 -5.99 31.37 6.38
CA GLN A 28 -4.74 30.77 6.81
C GLN A 28 -3.57 31.77 6.90
N TYR A 29 -3.58 32.81 6.05
CA TYR A 29 -2.47 33.77 5.90
C TYR A 29 -2.89 35.21 6.26
N GLN A 30 -3.65 35.37 7.34
CA GLN A 30 -4.19 36.67 7.77
C GLN A 30 -3.10 37.72 8.04
N GLU A 31 -1.88 37.32 8.36
CA GLU A 31 -0.74 38.23 8.57
C GLU A 31 -0.10 38.74 7.26
N SER A 32 -0.51 38.22 6.11
CA SER A 32 0.05 38.61 4.81
C SER A 32 -0.68 39.82 4.23
N ASN A 33 0.05 40.73 3.61
CA ASN A 33 -0.50 41.98 3.02
C ASN A 33 -1.51 41.74 1.88
N TRP A 34 -1.51 40.53 1.28
CA TRP A 34 -2.41 40.16 0.19
C TRP A 34 -3.68 39.46 0.70
N ALA A 35 -3.70 39.01 1.96
CA ALA A 35 -4.86 38.32 2.50
C ALA A 35 -5.99 39.30 2.81
N LEU A 36 -7.21 38.90 2.47
CA LEU A 36 -8.41 39.62 2.91
C LEU A 36 -8.59 39.42 4.40
N SER A 37 -9.02 40.47 5.11
CA SER A 37 -9.39 40.39 6.53
C SER A 37 -10.61 39.47 6.72
N LYS A 38 -10.85 39.03 7.96
CA LYS A 38 -12.02 38.22 8.28
C LYS A 38 -13.34 38.96 7.94
N GLU A 39 -13.39 40.24 8.17
CA GLU A 39 -14.54 41.08 7.84
C GLU A 39 -14.80 41.15 6.33
N GLU A 40 -13.75 41.26 5.55
CA GLU A 40 -13.83 41.26 4.08
C GLU A 40 -14.19 39.89 3.51
N LEU A 41 -13.96 38.81 4.23
CA LEU A 41 -14.33 37.42 3.81
C LEU A 41 -15.80 37.08 4.08
N VAL A 42 -16.48 37.73 5.03
CA VAL A 42 -17.90 37.47 5.40
C VAL A 42 -18.84 37.41 4.15
N PRO A 43 -18.79 38.37 3.19
CA PRO A 43 -19.63 38.28 2.00
C PRO A 43 -19.34 37.05 1.13
N PHE A 44 -18.10 36.55 1.12
CA PHE A 44 -17.70 35.37 0.35
C PHE A 44 -18.17 34.11 1.06
N GLU A 45 -18.07 34.01 2.38
CA GLU A 45 -18.59 32.89 3.16
C GLU A 45 -20.11 32.76 3.00
N LYS A 46 -20.82 33.92 3.02
CA LYS A 46 -22.24 33.93 2.73
C LYS A 46 -22.56 33.46 1.35
N LEU A 47 -21.81 33.90 0.34
CA LEU A 47 -22.00 33.45 -1.06
C LEU A 47 -21.70 31.96 -1.19
N LEU A 48 -20.66 31.46 -0.52
CA LEU A 48 -20.35 30.03 -0.49
C LEU A 48 -21.55 29.22 0.02
N SER A 49 -22.14 29.61 1.14
CA SER A 49 -23.32 28.93 1.68
C SER A 49 -24.56 28.98 0.77
N GLU A 50 -24.68 30.02 -0.10
CA GLU A 50 -25.76 30.13 -1.07
C GLU A 50 -25.57 29.26 -2.33
N ILE A 51 -24.29 28.95 -2.70
CA ILE A 51 -23.95 28.13 -3.89
C ILE A 51 -23.67 26.68 -3.57
N GLU A 52 -23.49 26.31 -2.31
CA GLU A 52 -23.34 24.90 -1.89
C GLU A 52 -24.56 24.08 -2.30
N SER A 53 -24.35 22.79 -2.50
CA SER A 53 -25.44 21.83 -2.77
C SER A 53 -26.36 21.73 -1.54
N ASP A 54 -27.65 21.57 -1.79
CA ASP A 54 -28.63 21.23 -0.74
C ASP A 54 -28.55 19.75 -0.36
N ASP A 55 -27.91 18.91 -1.19
CA ASP A 55 -27.68 17.50 -0.88
C ASP A 55 -26.50 17.37 0.11
N ILE A 56 -26.79 16.80 1.29
CA ILE A 56 -25.81 16.62 2.35
C ILE A 56 -24.57 15.79 1.93
N LEU A 57 -24.73 14.85 0.99
CA LEU A 57 -23.62 14.03 0.50
C LEU A 57 -22.64 14.88 -0.33
N ILE A 58 -23.18 15.63 -1.27
CA ILE A 58 -22.38 16.51 -2.15
C ILE A 58 -21.77 17.65 -1.34
N LYS A 59 -22.55 18.28 -0.46
CA LYS A 59 -22.12 19.39 0.38
C LYS A 59 -20.90 19.05 1.24
N ASN A 60 -20.83 17.82 1.77
CA ASN A 60 -19.78 17.41 2.72
C ASN A 60 -18.67 16.57 2.10
N LYS A 61 -18.72 16.28 0.79
CA LYS A 61 -17.74 15.44 0.08
C LYS A 61 -16.31 15.97 0.25
N TYR A 62 -16.08 17.27 0.19
CA TYR A 62 -14.77 17.91 0.34
C TYR A 62 -14.05 17.56 1.65
N LEU A 63 -14.79 17.23 2.72
CA LEU A 63 -14.21 16.82 4.01
C LEU A 63 -13.54 15.44 3.93
N PHE A 64 -13.76 14.70 2.83
CA PHE A 64 -13.22 13.37 2.59
C PHE A 64 -12.34 13.31 1.32
N GLU A 65 -11.84 14.46 0.85
CA GLU A 65 -10.93 14.50 -0.31
C GLU A 65 -9.47 14.25 0.07
N ASN A 66 -9.05 14.63 1.28
CA ASN A 66 -7.67 14.53 1.77
C ASN A 66 -7.61 13.75 3.08
N PHE A 67 -6.42 13.28 3.44
CA PHE A 67 -6.19 12.57 4.71
C PHE A 67 -6.60 13.41 5.93
N LEU A 68 -6.16 14.67 6.00
CA LEU A 68 -6.58 15.64 7.01
C LEU A 68 -7.49 16.70 6.39
N ILE A 69 -8.46 17.16 7.15
CA ILE A 69 -9.28 18.33 6.78
C ILE A 69 -8.40 19.57 6.90
N LYS A 70 -8.26 20.31 5.80
CA LYS A 70 -7.57 21.60 5.80
C LYS A 70 -8.48 22.67 6.38
N THR A 71 -8.26 23.01 7.64
CA THR A 71 -8.92 24.14 8.31
C THR A 71 -8.11 25.42 8.15
N PRO A 72 -8.69 26.62 8.39
CA PRO A 72 -7.95 27.87 8.38
C PRO A 72 -6.73 27.88 9.32
N ASP A 73 -6.79 27.12 10.42
CA ASP A 73 -5.69 26.99 11.38
C ASP A 73 -4.66 25.93 10.98
N TYR A 74 -4.86 25.26 9.83
CA TYR A 74 -3.94 24.25 9.33
C TYR A 74 -2.68 24.92 8.76
N LYS A 75 -1.55 24.81 9.48
CA LYS A 75 -0.22 25.15 8.98
C LYS A 75 0.55 23.86 8.75
N ASP A 76 1.11 23.69 7.57
CA ASP A 76 1.85 22.46 7.18
C ASP A 76 3.05 22.15 8.10
N TYR A 77 3.53 23.14 8.86
CA TYR A 77 4.66 23.05 9.79
C TYR A 77 4.27 22.85 11.27
N ASP A 78 2.99 22.72 11.57
CA ASP A 78 2.54 22.49 12.93
C ASP A 78 2.81 21.03 13.35
N ASN A 79 3.63 20.85 14.39
CA ASN A 79 3.99 19.57 14.97
C ASN A 79 2.83 18.82 15.66
N ASP A 80 1.58 19.28 15.54
CA ASP A 80 0.41 18.69 16.21
C ASP A 80 -0.43 17.81 15.28
N PHE A 81 0.23 16.93 14.54
CA PHE A 81 -0.43 15.96 13.66
C PHE A 81 -1.50 15.13 14.40
N LEU A 82 -1.20 14.69 15.62
CA LEU A 82 -2.11 13.85 16.40
C LEU A 82 -3.41 14.59 16.74
N LYS A 83 -3.32 15.84 17.15
CA LYS A 83 -4.48 16.69 17.43
C LYS A 83 -5.33 16.91 16.20
N LYS A 84 -4.71 17.31 15.08
CA LYS A 84 -5.39 17.53 13.80
C LYS A 84 -6.06 16.27 13.27
N ASN A 85 -5.41 15.11 13.41
CA ASN A 85 -6.01 13.83 13.05
C ASN A 85 -7.25 13.53 13.91
N LYS A 86 -7.17 13.77 15.20
CA LYS A 86 -8.32 13.60 16.11
C LYS A 86 -9.49 14.54 15.72
N GLU A 87 -9.23 15.83 15.52
CA GLU A 87 -10.23 16.81 15.10
C GLU A 87 -10.87 16.43 13.75
N THR A 88 -10.06 15.96 12.81
CA THR A 88 -10.55 15.45 11.51
C THR A 88 -11.48 14.26 11.70
N ARG A 89 -11.12 13.29 12.53
CA ARG A 89 -11.95 12.11 12.82
C ARG A 89 -13.28 12.51 13.47
N GLU A 90 -13.23 13.35 14.49
CA GLU A 90 -14.44 13.84 15.18
C GLU A 90 -15.38 14.60 14.23
N THR A 91 -14.83 15.43 13.34
CA THR A 91 -15.62 16.17 12.34
C THR A 91 -16.29 15.20 11.38
N ARG A 92 -15.53 14.23 10.84
CA ARG A 92 -16.08 13.21 9.93
C ARG A 92 -17.15 12.35 10.58
N ALA A 93 -16.94 11.93 11.82
CA ALA A 93 -17.95 11.15 12.56
C ALA A 93 -19.26 11.94 12.73
N LYS A 94 -19.19 13.26 13.05
CA LYS A 94 -20.37 14.12 13.11
C LYS A 94 -21.12 14.20 11.78
N ILE A 95 -20.38 14.35 10.66
CA ILE A 95 -20.99 14.40 9.32
C ILE A 95 -21.62 13.07 8.93
N ILE A 96 -20.93 11.96 9.16
CA ILE A 96 -21.50 10.63 8.87
C ILE A 96 -22.76 10.40 9.71
N LYS A 97 -22.76 10.81 10.99
CA LYS A 97 -23.96 10.75 11.83
C LYS A 97 -25.09 11.58 11.24
N GLN A 98 -24.84 12.81 10.76
CA GLN A 98 -25.87 13.64 10.11
C GLN A 98 -26.43 12.95 8.85
N ILE A 99 -25.58 12.37 8.02
CA ILE A 99 -26.01 11.62 6.83
C ILE A 99 -26.94 10.47 7.22
N ILE A 100 -26.59 9.73 8.28
CA ILE A 100 -27.42 8.63 8.80
C ILE A 100 -28.78 9.14 9.30
N ASP A 101 -28.75 10.22 10.09
CA ASP A 101 -29.97 10.81 10.67
C ASP A 101 -30.92 11.35 9.59
N GLU A 102 -30.40 11.89 8.46
CA GLU A 102 -31.20 12.47 7.39
C GLU A 102 -31.60 11.47 6.29
N LYS A 103 -30.71 10.54 5.94
CA LYS A 103 -30.88 9.66 4.75
C LYS A 103 -30.75 8.17 5.05
N GLY A 104 -30.41 7.79 6.27
CA GLY A 104 -30.21 6.41 6.67
C GLY A 104 -28.81 5.87 6.34
N LEU A 105 -28.50 4.68 6.86
CA LEU A 105 -27.19 4.06 6.76
C LEU A 105 -26.81 3.69 5.29
N ASP A 106 -27.79 3.30 4.48
CA ASP A 106 -27.53 2.97 3.06
C ASP A 106 -26.98 4.15 2.25
N ALA A 107 -27.33 5.40 2.64
CA ALA A 107 -26.74 6.60 2.03
C ALA A 107 -25.22 6.72 2.33
N VAL A 108 -24.76 6.22 3.47
CA VAL A 108 -23.33 6.22 3.82
C VAL A 108 -22.54 5.28 2.93
N TRP A 109 -23.09 4.13 2.59
CA TRP A 109 -22.45 3.21 1.64
C TRP A 109 -22.26 3.86 0.27
N SER A 110 -23.30 4.52 -0.22
CA SER A 110 -23.23 5.29 -1.47
C SER A 110 -22.23 6.45 -1.37
N PHE A 111 -22.19 7.14 -0.22
CA PHE A 111 -21.25 8.23 0.04
C PHE A 111 -19.79 7.72 0.05
N ALA A 112 -19.53 6.57 0.68
CA ALA A 112 -18.18 5.96 0.71
C ALA A 112 -17.63 5.69 -0.70
N GLU A 113 -18.50 5.40 -1.69
CA GLU A 113 -18.03 5.12 -3.05
C GLU A 113 -17.73 6.40 -3.86
N ILE A 114 -18.34 7.54 -3.54
CA ILE A 114 -18.13 8.78 -4.28
C ILE A 114 -17.04 9.68 -3.69
N VAL A 115 -16.59 9.45 -2.44
CA VAL A 115 -15.51 10.21 -1.82
C VAL A 115 -14.15 9.63 -2.18
N LYS A 116 -13.13 10.48 -2.17
CA LYS A 116 -11.76 10.08 -2.48
C LYS A 116 -11.10 9.32 -1.32
N HIS A 117 -11.28 9.82 -0.10
CA HIS A 117 -10.70 9.23 1.12
C HIS A 117 -11.71 8.32 1.81
N LYS A 118 -11.91 7.12 1.28
CA LYS A 118 -12.87 6.12 1.77
C LYS A 118 -12.55 5.65 3.19
N GLU A 119 -11.28 5.60 3.55
CA GLU A 119 -10.80 5.28 4.90
C GLU A 119 -11.33 6.25 5.96
N GLY A 120 -11.56 7.51 5.58
CA GLY A 120 -12.16 8.50 6.45
C GLY A 120 -13.61 8.16 6.81
N VAL A 121 -14.37 7.61 5.86
CA VAL A 121 -15.74 7.13 6.11
C VAL A 121 -15.71 5.87 6.97
N ALA A 122 -14.80 4.93 6.67
CA ALA A 122 -14.65 3.68 7.43
C ALA A 122 -14.29 3.95 8.90
N ASN A 123 -13.36 4.89 9.17
CA ASN A 123 -13.01 5.32 10.52
C ASN A 123 -14.23 5.93 11.24
N ALA A 124 -14.97 6.81 10.56
CA ALA A 124 -16.14 7.46 11.15
C ALA A 124 -17.25 6.44 11.50
N ILE A 125 -17.46 5.45 10.66
CA ILE A 125 -18.38 4.33 10.92
C ILE A 125 -17.92 3.52 12.14
N PHE A 126 -16.63 3.19 12.21
CA PHE A 126 -16.08 2.50 13.38
C PHE A 126 -16.23 3.33 14.66
N ASP A 127 -15.96 4.64 14.59
CA ASP A 127 -16.13 5.55 15.76
C ASP A 127 -17.58 5.64 16.25
N LEU A 128 -18.57 5.43 15.38
CA LEU A 128 -19.99 5.47 15.71
C LEU A 128 -20.58 4.14 16.18
N TYR A 129 -20.16 3.03 15.57
CA TYR A 129 -20.78 1.72 15.77
C TYR A 129 -19.85 0.64 16.34
N GLY A 130 -18.53 0.93 16.40
CA GLY A 130 -17.56 -0.08 16.84
C GLY A 130 -17.65 -1.35 15.99
N THR A 131 -17.95 -2.46 16.63
CA THR A 131 -18.11 -3.78 16.00
C THR A 131 -19.56 -4.15 15.71
N ASP A 132 -20.55 -3.35 16.09
CA ASP A 132 -21.97 -3.75 16.04
C ASP A 132 -22.50 -4.03 14.63
N ILE A 133 -21.80 -3.56 13.59
CA ILE A 133 -22.21 -3.69 12.18
C ILE A 133 -21.17 -4.40 11.29
N HIS A 134 -20.22 -5.13 11.88
CA HIS A 134 -19.13 -5.75 11.12
C HIS A 134 -19.63 -6.79 10.10
N ASP A 135 -20.68 -7.54 10.43
CA ASP A 135 -21.28 -8.51 9.52
C ASP A 135 -22.01 -7.84 8.35
N GLU A 136 -22.70 -6.71 8.57
CA GLU A 136 -23.34 -5.94 7.52
C GLU A 136 -22.28 -5.39 6.55
N ILE A 137 -21.20 -4.80 7.05
CA ILE A 137 -20.10 -4.29 6.23
C ILE A 137 -19.50 -5.42 5.40
N TYR A 138 -19.26 -6.59 6.00
CA TYR A 138 -18.71 -7.72 5.27
C TYR A 138 -19.66 -8.24 4.18
N ARG A 139 -20.96 -8.35 4.48
CA ARG A 139 -21.97 -8.72 3.47
C ARG A 139 -22.05 -7.71 2.33
N LYS A 140 -22.01 -6.41 2.63
CA LYS A 140 -21.98 -5.35 1.60
C LYS A 140 -20.74 -5.48 0.71
N TYR A 141 -19.58 -5.80 1.28
CA TYR A 141 -18.37 -6.07 0.51
C TYR A 141 -18.49 -7.31 -0.38
N CYS A 142 -18.94 -8.43 0.18
CA CYS A 142 -19.15 -9.67 -0.58
C CYS A 142 -20.09 -9.49 -1.77
N ASN A 143 -21.03 -8.56 -1.68
CA ASN A 143 -22.00 -8.22 -2.74
C ASN A 143 -21.53 -7.08 -3.64
N GLY A 144 -20.30 -6.57 -3.47
CA GLY A 144 -19.70 -5.54 -4.33
C GLY A 144 -20.20 -4.10 -4.09
N TYR A 145 -20.85 -3.84 -2.95
CA TYR A 145 -21.34 -2.50 -2.60
C TYR A 145 -20.28 -1.62 -1.90
N LEU A 146 -19.23 -2.22 -1.34
CA LEU A 146 -18.15 -1.51 -0.65
C LEU A 146 -16.79 -1.87 -1.26
N SER A 147 -15.92 -0.88 -1.36
CA SER A 147 -14.57 -1.06 -1.88
C SER A 147 -13.67 -1.77 -0.86
N LYS A 148 -12.63 -2.45 -1.39
CA LYS A 148 -11.57 -3.09 -0.60
C LYS A 148 -10.92 -2.11 0.39
N THR A 149 -10.62 -0.89 -0.03
CA THR A 149 -10.01 0.15 0.80
C THR A 149 -10.85 0.51 2.02
N PHE A 150 -12.18 0.65 1.84
CA PHE A 150 -13.10 0.92 2.95
C PHE A 150 -13.09 -0.23 3.96
N VAL A 151 -13.28 -1.46 3.48
CA VAL A 151 -13.40 -2.66 4.34
C VAL A 151 -12.10 -2.95 5.07
N ASN A 152 -10.97 -2.90 4.39
CA ASN A 152 -9.66 -3.06 5.01
C ASN A 152 -9.46 -2.05 6.15
N ARG A 153 -9.78 -0.77 5.91
CA ARG A 153 -9.63 0.27 6.94
C ARG A 153 -10.56 0.08 8.13
N TYR A 154 -11.81 -0.32 7.90
CA TYR A 154 -12.74 -0.60 8.99
C TYR A 154 -12.22 -1.76 9.86
N PHE A 155 -11.83 -2.89 9.27
CA PHE A 155 -11.32 -4.04 10.00
C PHE A 155 -9.95 -3.80 10.65
N PHE A 156 -9.11 -2.96 10.07
CA PHE A 156 -7.92 -2.45 10.76
C PHE A 156 -8.30 -1.73 12.06
N SER A 157 -9.34 -0.89 12.04
CA SER A 157 -9.81 -0.18 13.24
C SER A 157 -10.43 -1.13 14.26
N VAL A 158 -11.15 -2.17 13.81
CA VAL A 158 -11.66 -3.24 14.68
C VAL A 158 -10.52 -3.95 15.40
N TYR A 159 -9.49 -4.40 14.65
CA TYR A 159 -8.31 -5.06 15.24
C TYR A 159 -7.62 -4.17 16.27
N SER A 160 -7.37 -2.91 15.89
CA SER A 160 -6.68 -1.94 16.76
C SER A 160 -7.46 -1.61 18.05
N GLY A 161 -8.80 -1.66 17.99
CA GLY A 161 -9.67 -1.37 19.12
C GLY A 161 -9.97 -2.55 20.02
N GLN A 162 -10.07 -3.76 19.46
CA GLN A 162 -10.53 -4.96 20.19
C GLN A 162 -9.37 -5.91 20.54
N GLY A 163 -8.25 -5.83 19.83
CA GLY A 163 -7.12 -6.74 19.96
C GLY A 163 -7.34 -8.08 19.25
N GLU A 164 -6.28 -8.87 19.22
CA GLU A 164 -6.16 -10.07 18.37
C GLU A 164 -7.22 -11.16 18.70
N SER A 165 -7.40 -11.48 19.98
CA SER A 165 -8.32 -12.58 20.39
C SER A 165 -9.76 -12.31 19.99
N ALA A 166 -10.27 -11.09 20.23
CA ALA A 166 -11.61 -10.70 19.83
C ALA A 166 -11.75 -10.62 18.31
N TYR A 167 -10.69 -10.18 17.63
CA TYR A 167 -10.65 -10.14 16.18
C TYR A 167 -10.73 -11.52 15.53
N MET A 168 -10.03 -12.52 16.08
CA MET A 168 -10.13 -13.91 15.62
C MET A 168 -11.54 -14.46 15.72
N SER A 169 -12.27 -14.17 16.80
CA SER A 169 -13.68 -14.59 16.93
C SER A 169 -14.58 -13.97 15.85
N ILE A 170 -14.32 -12.70 15.48
CA ILE A 170 -15.03 -12.04 14.37
C ILE A 170 -14.70 -12.72 13.03
N ILE A 171 -13.43 -13.06 12.79
CA ILE A 171 -13.01 -13.76 11.56
C ILE A 171 -13.70 -15.12 11.44
N GLU A 172 -13.77 -15.90 12.52
CA GLU A 172 -14.45 -17.20 12.54
C GLU A 172 -15.94 -17.05 12.21
N GLU A 173 -16.60 -16.05 12.78
CA GLU A 173 -17.99 -15.73 12.48
C GLU A 173 -18.17 -15.36 11.00
N LEU A 174 -17.38 -14.42 10.49
CA LEU A 174 -17.48 -13.91 9.13
C LEU A 174 -17.07 -14.94 8.07
N SER A 175 -16.17 -15.86 8.40
CA SER A 175 -15.78 -16.97 7.52
C SER A 175 -16.96 -17.89 7.22
N SER A 176 -17.94 -17.98 8.13
CA SER A 176 -19.19 -18.70 7.91
C SER A 176 -20.12 -18.03 6.88
N ILE A 177 -19.99 -16.72 6.68
CA ILE A 177 -20.75 -15.95 5.69
C ILE A 177 -20.15 -16.15 4.30
N SER A 178 -18.84 -15.96 4.15
CA SER A 178 -18.13 -16.16 2.90
C SER A 178 -16.64 -16.37 3.13
N GLN A 179 -16.14 -17.57 2.87
CA GLN A 179 -14.70 -17.82 2.90
C GLN A 179 -13.96 -17.16 1.74
N LYS A 180 -14.60 -16.99 0.59
CA LYS A 180 -13.98 -16.44 -0.63
C LYS A 180 -13.40 -15.05 -0.44
N HIS A 181 -13.99 -14.24 0.43
CA HIS A 181 -13.60 -12.84 0.59
C HIS A 181 -12.91 -12.55 1.93
N ILE A 182 -12.63 -13.60 2.72
CA ILE A 182 -12.09 -13.44 4.08
C ILE A 182 -10.65 -12.91 4.10
N SER A 183 -9.90 -13.08 3.00
CA SER A 183 -8.53 -12.60 2.82
C SER A 183 -8.39 -11.11 3.12
N ILE A 184 -9.39 -10.29 2.77
CA ILE A 184 -9.39 -8.84 3.02
C ILE A 184 -9.39 -8.50 4.52
N ILE A 185 -10.11 -9.29 5.31
CA ILE A 185 -10.16 -9.10 6.77
C ILE A 185 -8.86 -9.60 7.40
N LEU A 186 -8.37 -10.76 6.97
CA LEU A 186 -7.11 -11.33 7.45
C LEU A 186 -5.92 -10.40 7.20
N SER A 187 -5.88 -9.73 6.06
CA SER A 187 -4.78 -8.82 5.70
C SER A 187 -4.89 -7.41 6.31
N ALA A 188 -6.05 -7.03 6.84
CA ALA A 188 -6.31 -5.67 7.31
C ALA A 188 -5.37 -5.19 8.42
N PRO A 189 -5.03 -5.98 9.46
CA PRO A 189 -4.10 -5.56 10.52
C PRO A 189 -2.64 -5.47 10.08
N GLY A 190 -2.30 -5.93 8.88
CA GLY A 190 -0.94 -6.27 8.48
C GLY A 190 -0.56 -7.66 8.97
N TYR A 191 0.72 -8.01 8.83
CA TYR A 191 1.19 -9.34 9.20
C TYR A 191 1.04 -9.60 10.69
N GLN A 192 0.36 -10.69 11.01
CA GLN A 192 0.27 -11.32 12.32
C GLN A 192 0.40 -12.83 12.10
N GLN A 193 1.24 -13.52 12.88
CA GLN A 193 1.48 -14.96 12.71
C GLN A 193 0.18 -15.77 12.80
N THR A 194 -0.66 -15.49 13.79
CA THR A 194 -1.96 -16.15 13.97
C THR A 194 -2.89 -16.02 12.77
N LEU A 195 -2.91 -14.83 12.14
CA LEU A 195 -3.73 -14.59 10.95
C LEU A 195 -3.15 -15.30 9.72
N ALA A 196 -1.82 -15.31 9.57
CA ALA A 196 -1.14 -16.06 8.51
C ALA A 196 -1.37 -17.56 8.63
N ASP A 197 -1.28 -18.10 9.87
CA ASP A 197 -1.55 -19.50 10.16
C ASP A 197 -3.01 -19.85 9.85
N PHE A 198 -3.95 -19.01 10.26
CA PHE A 198 -5.36 -19.19 9.94
C PHE A 198 -5.61 -19.16 8.43
N ALA A 199 -5.01 -18.21 7.70
CA ALA A 199 -5.10 -18.14 6.24
C ALA A 199 -4.63 -19.45 5.58
N SER A 200 -3.57 -20.07 6.11
CA SER A 200 -3.01 -21.33 5.59
C SER A 200 -3.93 -22.54 5.80
N THR A 201 -4.87 -22.47 6.74
CA THR A 201 -5.89 -23.53 6.98
C THR A 201 -7.06 -23.45 6.01
N LEU A 202 -7.21 -22.34 5.28
CA LEU A 202 -8.28 -22.11 4.32
C LEU A 202 -7.89 -22.61 2.92
N SER A 203 -8.63 -22.17 1.90
CA SER A 203 -8.28 -22.56 0.52
C SER A 203 -6.98 -21.90 0.06
N LYS A 204 -6.29 -22.53 -0.90
CA LYS A 204 -5.06 -21.97 -1.51
C LYS A 204 -5.29 -20.60 -2.14
N ASP A 205 -6.48 -20.33 -2.66
CA ASP A 205 -6.82 -19.03 -3.25
C ASP A 205 -6.90 -17.94 -2.17
N VAL A 206 -7.51 -18.24 -1.02
CA VAL A 206 -7.57 -17.30 0.12
C VAL A 206 -6.19 -17.05 0.72
N GLU A 207 -5.38 -18.09 0.90
CA GLU A 207 -4.00 -17.95 1.36
C GLU A 207 -3.18 -17.07 0.39
N LYS A 208 -3.34 -17.31 -0.91
CA LYS A 208 -2.66 -16.52 -1.95
C LYS A 208 -3.09 -15.05 -1.89
N GLU A 209 -4.39 -14.77 -1.89
CA GLU A 209 -4.93 -13.41 -1.78
C GLU A 209 -4.47 -12.70 -0.49
N TYR A 210 -4.39 -13.42 0.63
CA TYR A 210 -3.83 -12.88 1.88
C TYR A 210 -2.39 -12.41 1.67
N TRP A 211 -1.53 -13.26 1.07
CA TRP A 211 -0.13 -12.90 0.83
C TRP A 211 0.06 -11.86 -0.28
N GLU A 212 -0.89 -11.71 -1.20
CA GLU A 212 -0.91 -10.62 -2.17
C GLU A 212 -1.17 -9.25 -1.52
N ASP A 213 -1.90 -9.21 -0.40
CA ASP A 213 -2.45 -7.99 0.19
C ASP A 213 -1.82 -7.58 1.51
N VAL A 214 -1.33 -8.53 2.31
CA VAL A 214 -0.87 -8.27 3.67
C VAL A 214 0.29 -7.27 3.72
N ASN A 215 0.18 -6.27 4.63
CA ASN A 215 1.28 -5.36 4.90
C ASN A 215 2.30 -6.02 5.84
N ILE A 216 3.56 -6.09 5.40
CA ILE A 216 4.64 -6.82 6.10
C ILE A 216 5.66 -5.88 6.78
N LEU A 217 5.48 -4.56 6.72
CA LEU A 217 6.50 -3.60 7.17
C LEU A 217 6.85 -3.72 8.66
N ASN A 218 5.90 -4.14 9.49
CA ASN A 218 6.07 -4.28 10.93
C ASN A 218 6.17 -5.74 11.39
N SER A 219 6.51 -6.65 10.49
CA SER A 219 6.68 -8.07 10.83
C SER A 219 7.85 -8.30 11.77
N PRO A 220 7.80 -9.30 12.67
CA PRO A 220 8.92 -9.70 13.49
C PRO A 220 10.11 -10.19 12.66
N GLU A 221 11.33 -9.87 13.07
CA GLU A 221 12.56 -10.21 12.30
C GLU A 221 12.75 -11.72 12.16
N GLU A 222 12.39 -12.48 13.17
CA GLU A 222 12.45 -13.94 13.19
C GLU A 222 11.57 -14.61 12.14
N GLU A 223 10.53 -13.91 11.64
CA GLU A 223 9.59 -14.41 10.65
C GLU A 223 9.99 -14.08 9.20
N TYR A 224 10.98 -13.21 8.98
CA TYR A 224 11.33 -12.78 7.63
C TYR A 224 11.69 -13.93 6.69
N GLY A 225 12.35 -14.97 7.19
CA GLY A 225 12.66 -16.15 6.38
C GLY A 225 11.41 -16.80 5.77
N ASN A 226 10.35 -16.97 6.58
CA ASN A 226 9.08 -17.56 6.15
C ASN A 226 8.31 -16.59 5.24
N ILE A 227 8.22 -15.32 5.65
CA ILE A 227 7.50 -14.26 4.91
C ILE A 227 8.05 -14.13 3.49
N ILE A 228 9.37 -14.09 3.33
CA ILE A 228 10.04 -13.96 2.02
C ILE A 228 9.61 -15.07 1.08
N TRP A 229 9.54 -16.34 1.52
CA TRP A 229 9.10 -17.44 0.66
C TRP A 229 7.63 -17.34 0.27
N LYS A 230 6.79 -16.88 1.18
CA LYS A 230 5.37 -16.63 0.89
C LYS A 230 5.20 -15.49 -0.12
N LEU A 231 5.92 -14.38 0.06
CA LEU A 231 5.92 -13.27 -0.92
C LEU A 231 6.47 -13.69 -2.28
N CYS A 232 7.49 -14.56 -2.31
CA CYS A 232 8.03 -15.13 -3.54
C CYS A 232 6.96 -15.92 -4.30
N SER A 233 6.17 -16.74 -3.60
CA SER A 233 5.09 -17.54 -4.20
C SER A 233 4.00 -16.71 -4.87
N VAL A 234 3.80 -15.46 -4.43
CA VAL A 234 2.85 -14.49 -5.00
C VAL A 234 3.53 -13.39 -5.83
N LYS A 235 4.84 -13.53 -6.10
CA LYS A 235 5.66 -12.62 -6.93
C LYS A 235 5.73 -11.17 -6.42
N ARG A 236 5.62 -10.94 -5.11
CA ARG A 236 5.81 -9.63 -4.50
C ARG A 236 7.30 -9.30 -4.31
N TYR A 237 8.05 -9.31 -5.40
CA TYR A 237 9.50 -9.17 -5.39
C TYR A 237 9.99 -7.81 -4.90
N THR A 238 9.26 -6.72 -5.18
CA THR A 238 9.58 -5.38 -4.66
C THR A 238 9.58 -5.35 -3.13
N ASP A 239 8.58 -5.99 -2.50
CA ASP A 239 8.52 -6.06 -1.03
C ASP A 239 9.66 -6.90 -0.46
N ILE A 240 10.03 -7.99 -1.14
CA ILE A 240 11.17 -8.83 -0.76
C ILE A 240 12.48 -8.03 -0.79
N LEU A 241 12.74 -7.31 -1.88
CA LEU A 241 13.94 -6.46 -2.00
C LEU A 241 13.97 -5.40 -0.92
N HIS A 242 12.83 -4.80 -0.60
CA HIS A 242 12.70 -3.81 0.48
C HIS A 242 13.04 -4.40 1.86
N ILE A 243 12.54 -5.62 2.17
CA ILE A 243 12.90 -6.32 3.40
C ILE A 243 14.41 -6.56 3.45
N ILE A 244 14.99 -7.11 2.38
CA ILE A 244 16.41 -7.44 2.31
C ILE A 244 17.26 -6.17 2.46
N GLN A 245 16.86 -5.05 1.86
CA GLN A 245 17.57 -3.78 1.94
C GLN A 245 17.53 -3.17 3.35
N ILE A 246 16.34 -3.10 3.97
CA ILE A 246 16.18 -2.52 5.31
C ILE A 246 16.89 -3.36 6.37
N LYS A 247 16.91 -4.69 6.18
CA LYS A 247 17.40 -5.67 7.13
C LYS A 247 18.66 -6.37 6.61
N ASN A 248 19.55 -5.61 5.98
CA ASN A 248 20.76 -6.11 5.32
C ASN A 248 21.83 -6.69 6.28
N ASP A 249 21.45 -7.03 7.49
CA ASP A 249 22.29 -7.77 8.44
C ASP A 249 22.28 -9.26 8.04
N GLU A 250 23.47 -9.86 7.87
CA GLU A 250 23.64 -11.29 7.54
C GLU A 250 23.01 -12.21 8.60
N ASN A 251 22.88 -11.73 9.84
CA ASN A 251 22.24 -12.48 10.92
C ASN A 251 20.71 -12.57 10.79
N ILE A 252 20.09 -11.69 10.03
CA ILE A 252 18.62 -11.64 9.87
C ILE A 252 18.20 -12.43 8.63
N ILE A 253 18.89 -12.24 7.50
CA ILE A 253 18.60 -12.95 6.26
C ILE A 253 19.86 -13.65 5.77
N ALA A 254 19.88 -14.98 5.87
CA ALA A 254 21.01 -15.79 5.49
C ALA A 254 21.37 -15.64 4.00
N THR A 255 22.66 -15.71 3.70
CA THR A 255 23.23 -15.58 2.34
C THR A 255 22.57 -16.51 1.32
N ASP A 256 22.29 -17.75 1.69
CA ASP A 256 21.64 -18.73 0.81
C ASP A 256 20.22 -18.34 0.44
N ILE A 257 19.48 -17.70 1.34
CA ILE A 257 18.15 -17.15 1.06
C ILE A 257 18.24 -16.01 0.05
N LYS A 258 19.18 -15.07 0.24
CA LYS A 258 19.42 -13.96 -0.70
C LYS A 258 19.71 -14.49 -2.13
N ILE A 259 20.62 -15.44 -2.25
CA ILE A 259 20.98 -16.06 -3.54
C ILE A 259 19.76 -16.73 -4.19
N ARG A 260 19.02 -17.55 -3.44
CA ARG A 260 17.85 -18.26 -3.98
C ARG A 260 16.76 -17.32 -4.45
N ILE A 261 16.52 -16.22 -3.73
CA ILE A 261 15.52 -15.22 -4.11
C ILE A 261 15.90 -14.55 -5.44
N LEU A 262 17.13 -14.06 -5.55
CA LEU A 262 17.59 -13.42 -6.79
C LEU A 262 17.55 -14.41 -7.96
N HIS A 263 17.93 -15.65 -7.73
CA HIS A 263 17.80 -16.71 -8.73
C HIS A 263 16.35 -16.95 -9.13
N GLU A 264 15.41 -17.00 -8.17
CA GLU A 264 13.98 -17.16 -8.43
C GLU A 264 13.39 -15.99 -9.22
N MET A 265 13.83 -14.75 -8.92
CA MET A 265 13.41 -13.56 -9.69
C MET A 265 13.84 -13.65 -11.15
N ILE A 266 15.08 -14.10 -11.40
CA ILE A 266 15.61 -14.31 -12.76
C ILE A 266 14.82 -15.42 -13.46
N ALA A 267 14.64 -16.56 -12.82
CA ALA A 267 13.94 -17.71 -13.37
C ALA A 267 12.46 -17.42 -13.71
N ASN A 268 11.83 -16.53 -12.97
CA ASN A 268 10.46 -16.07 -13.23
C ASN A 268 10.37 -14.87 -14.18
N GLY A 269 11.47 -14.42 -14.76
CA GLY A 269 11.50 -13.31 -15.72
C GLY A 269 11.12 -11.96 -15.11
N ALA A 270 11.43 -11.71 -13.83
CA ALA A 270 11.08 -10.48 -13.13
C ALA A 270 11.98 -9.29 -13.54
N TRP A 271 12.29 -9.15 -14.82
CA TRP A 271 13.27 -8.19 -15.36
C TRP A 271 12.91 -6.74 -15.09
N ASP A 272 11.62 -6.40 -15.10
CA ASP A 272 11.18 -5.03 -14.80
C ASP A 272 11.46 -4.66 -13.34
N VAL A 273 11.24 -5.58 -12.41
CA VAL A 273 11.57 -5.38 -11.00
C VAL A 273 13.09 -5.28 -10.84
N LEU A 274 13.85 -6.21 -11.42
CA LEU A 274 15.31 -6.22 -11.36
C LEU A 274 15.91 -4.90 -11.90
N ARG A 275 15.38 -4.40 -13.02
CA ARG A 275 15.84 -3.17 -13.65
C ARG A 275 15.52 -1.93 -12.82
N ASN A 276 14.31 -1.87 -12.26
CA ASN A 276 13.86 -0.73 -11.46
C ASN A 276 14.53 -0.67 -10.08
N HIS A 277 15.04 -1.79 -9.56
CA HIS A 277 15.70 -1.93 -8.26
C HIS A 277 17.16 -2.32 -8.35
N ILE A 278 17.84 -1.95 -9.44
CA ILE A 278 19.23 -2.36 -9.69
C ILE A 278 20.21 -1.87 -8.62
N TYR A 279 19.96 -0.68 -8.05
CA TYR A 279 20.78 -0.15 -6.97
C TYR A 279 20.66 -1.01 -5.71
N GLU A 280 19.44 -1.32 -5.29
CA GLU A 280 19.14 -2.15 -4.13
C GLU A 280 19.73 -3.55 -4.31
N ILE A 281 19.62 -4.12 -5.50
CA ILE A 281 20.19 -5.43 -5.83
C ILE A 281 21.72 -5.40 -5.74
N SER A 282 22.34 -4.35 -6.26
CA SER A 282 23.80 -4.18 -6.16
C SER A 282 24.26 -4.10 -4.70
N GLU A 283 23.54 -3.39 -3.85
CA GLU A 283 23.82 -3.35 -2.41
C GLU A 283 23.63 -4.72 -1.75
N VAL A 284 22.59 -5.46 -2.13
CA VAL A 284 22.37 -6.83 -1.63
C VAL A 284 23.51 -7.75 -2.04
N LEU A 285 23.96 -7.71 -3.31
CA LEU A 285 25.07 -8.53 -3.81
C LEU A 285 26.38 -8.27 -3.06
N LYS A 286 26.67 -7.03 -2.66
CA LYS A 286 27.85 -6.67 -1.87
C LYS A 286 27.85 -7.32 -0.48
N THR A 287 26.69 -7.62 0.08
CA THR A 287 26.57 -8.26 1.40
C THR A 287 26.58 -9.79 1.35
N ILE A 288 26.52 -10.37 0.16
CA ILE A 288 26.64 -11.81 -0.02
C ILE A 288 28.10 -12.19 0.10
N SER A 289 28.45 -13.01 1.09
CA SER A 289 29.77 -13.63 1.17
C SER A 289 29.86 -14.76 0.15
N LEU A 290 30.98 -14.85 -0.58
CA LEU A 290 31.17 -15.91 -1.58
C LEU A 290 31.02 -17.31 -0.93
N PRO A 291 30.03 -18.12 -1.34
CA PRO A 291 29.78 -19.41 -0.72
C PRO A 291 30.99 -20.35 -0.82
N LYS A 292 31.23 -21.11 0.27
CA LYS A 292 32.24 -22.16 0.29
C LYS A 292 31.78 -23.42 -0.44
N ASP A 293 30.49 -23.65 -0.49
CA ASP A 293 29.88 -24.73 -1.25
C ASP A 293 29.95 -24.43 -2.75
N ASN A 294 30.50 -25.33 -3.52
CA ASN A 294 30.72 -25.15 -4.94
C ASN A 294 29.42 -25.00 -5.74
N THR A 295 28.34 -25.66 -5.32
CA THR A 295 27.05 -25.57 -5.98
C THR A 295 26.45 -24.19 -5.79
N GLN A 296 26.40 -23.68 -4.56
CA GLN A 296 25.89 -22.34 -4.28
C GLN A 296 26.78 -21.26 -4.92
N LYS A 297 28.10 -21.44 -4.90
CA LYS A 297 29.04 -20.55 -5.60
C LYS A 297 28.73 -20.48 -7.10
N SER A 298 28.56 -21.65 -7.74
CA SER A 298 28.23 -21.72 -9.18
C SER A 298 26.91 -21.01 -9.48
N ILE A 299 25.85 -21.21 -8.67
CA ILE A 299 24.56 -20.53 -8.83
C ILE A 299 24.74 -19.02 -8.72
N LEU A 300 25.47 -18.52 -7.73
CA LEU A 300 25.71 -17.09 -7.56
C LEU A 300 26.43 -16.50 -8.78
N LEU A 301 27.49 -17.12 -9.25
CA LEU A 301 28.28 -16.62 -10.39
C LEU A 301 27.50 -16.66 -11.71
N GLN A 302 26.70 -17.71 -11.95
CA GLN A 302 25.79 -17.77 -13.10
C GLN A 302 24.72 -16.67 -13.05
N MET A 303 24.13 -16.48 -11.88
CA MET A 303 23.13 -15.43 -11.66
C MET A 303 23.73 -14.04 -11.92
N GLU A 304 24.90 -13.73 -11.36
CA GLU A 304 25.60 -12.46 -11.61
C GLU A 304 25.94 -12.26 -13.10
N PHE A 305 26.30 -13.34 -13.79
CA PHE A 305 26.55 -13.31 -15.23
C PHE A 305 25.29 -12.95 -16.01
N ILE A 306 24.16 -13.61 -15.73
CA ILE A 306 22.88 -13.36 -16.39
C ILE A 306 22.40 -11.93 -16.10
N MET A 307 22.53 -11.47 -14.85
CA MET A 307 22.18 -10.11 -14.48
C MET A 307 23.08 -9.08 -15.16
N TYR A 308 24.38 -9.34 -15.25
CA TYR A 308 25.32 -8.48 -15.95
C TYR A 308 24.99 -8.36 -17.43
N ASP A 309 24.71 -9.47 -18.11
CA ASP A 309 24.35 -9.51 -19.53
C ASP A 309 23.07 -8.70 -19.81
N ASN A 310 22.06 -8.81 -18.97
CA ASN A 310 20.77 -8.14 -19.15
C ASN A 310 20.69 -6.71 -18.59
N LEU A 311 21.56 -6.34 -17.66
CA LEU A 311 21.50 -5.08 -16.89
C LEU A 311 22.83 -4.31 -16.93
N CYS A 312 23.77 -4.69 -17.82
CA CYS A 312 25.16 -4.23 -17.85
C CYS A 312 25.38 -2.69 -17.81
N HIS A 313 24.42 -1.91 -18.30
CA HIS A 313 24.51 -0.44 -18.27
C HIS A 313 24.24 0.17 -16.89
N TYR A 314 23.77 -0.60 -15.94
CA TYR A 314 23.29 -0.12 -14.65
C TYR A 314 24.04 -0.72 -13.44
N MET A 315 24.80 -1.79 -13.61
CA MET A 315 25.55 -2.44 -12.53
C MET A 315 26.99 -1.92 -12.43
N ASN A 316 27.43 -1.68 -11.18
CA ASN A 316 28.84 -1.38 -10.92
C ASN A 316 29.65 -2.68 -10.96
N THR A 317 30.26 -2.98 -12.10
CA THR A 317 30.88 -4.27 -12.41
C THR A 317 32.09 -4.64 -11.57
N HIS A 318 32.73 -3.68 -10.90
CA HIS A 318 33.96 -3.92 -10.15
C HIS A 318 33.73 -4.57 -8.77
N GLU A 319 32.49 -4.62 -8.30
CA GLU A 319 32.15 -5.06 -6.94
C GLU A 319 31.46 -6.44 -6.89
N ILE A 320 31.12 -7.05 -8.02
CA ILE A 320 30.48 -8.36 -8.07
C ILE A 320 31.51 -9.52 -8.00
N HIS A 321 31.11 -10.63 -7.38
CA HIS A 321 31.96 -11.80 -7.18
C HIS A 321 32.45 -12.41 -8.49
N LEU A 322 31.61 -12.44 -9.52
CA LEU A 322 31.95 -12.94 -10.85
C LEU A 322 33.23 -12.30 -11.39
N MET A 323 33.31 -10.96 -11.36
CA MET A 323 34.49 -10.26 -11.88
C MET A 323 35.74 -10.50 -11.05
N GLN A 324 35.58 -10.65 -9.72
CA GLN A 324 36.69 -11.00 -8.84
C GLN A 324 37.23 -12.41 -9.11
N GLU A 325 36.35 -13.36 -9.37
CA GLU A 325 36.74 -14.75 -9.69
C GLU A 325 37.31 -14.88 -11.10
N ILE A 326 36.75 -14.21 -12.11
CA ILE A 326 37.30 -14.15 -13.47
C ILE A 326 38.70 -13.55 -13.50
N ASN A 327 38.97 -12.52 -12.66
CA ASN A 327 40.32 -11.95 -12.53
C ASN A 327 41.33 -12.93 -11.95
N LYS A 328 40.88 -13.92 -11.16
CA LYS A 328 41.75 -15.00 -10.63
C LYS A 328 41.92 -16.14 -11.64
N ASP A 329 40.84 -16.48 -12.33
CA ASP A 329 40.81 -17.55 -13.36
C ASP A 329 39.93 -17.11 -14.54
N PRO A 330 40.53 -16.59 -15.64
CA PRO A 330 39.80 -16.19 -16.83
C PRO A 330 39.06 -17.31 -17.55
N SER A 331 39.43 -18.59 -17.34
CA SER A 331 38.74 -19.73 -17.96
C SER A 331 37.32 -19.91 -17.42
N LEU A 332 37.05 -19.44 -16.21
CA LEU A 332 35.75 -19.46 -15.54
C LEU A 332 34.63 -18.79 -16.38
N LEU A 333 34.98 -17.73 -17.13
CA LEU A 333 34.00 -17.07 -18.01
C LEU A 333 33.42 -18.03 -19.05
N MET A 334 34.28 -18.86 -19.68
CA MET A 334 33.83 -19.81 -20.68
C MET A 334 33.03 -20.95 -20.08
N GLU A 335 33.36 -21.38 -18.85
CA GLU A 335 32.62 -22.40 -18.14
C GLU A 335 31.20 -21.87 -17.76
N ILE A 336 31.08 -20.65 -17.26
CA ILE A 336 29.80 -20.03 -16.91
C ILE A 336 28.98 -19.81 -18.18
N TYR A 337 29.58 -19.27 -19.24
CA TYR A 337 28.93 -19.10 -20.53
C TYR A 337 28.33 -20.42 -21.05
N ALA A 338 29.10 -21.49 -21.02
CA ALA A 338 28.63 -22.80 -21.43
C ALA A 338 27.51 -23.37 -20.57
N LEU A 339 27.44 -22.99 -19.26
CA LEU A 339 26.36 -23.42 -18.37
C LEU A 339 25.07 -22.63 -18.59
N VAL A 340 25.20 -21.31 -18.84
CA VAL A 340 24.04 -20.41 -19.02
C VAL A 340 23.41 -20.61 -20.41
N PHE A 341 24.23 -20.80 -21.45
CA PHE A 341 23.78 -20.93 -22.83
C PHE A 341 23.88 -22.38 -23.35
N LYS A 342 23.82 -23.37 -22.47
CA LYS A 342 23.81 -24.77 -22.86
C LYS A 342 22.56 -25.07 -23.68
N ALA A 343 22.72 -25.28 -24.99
CA ALA A 343 21.66 -25.75 -25.87
C ALA A 343 21.23 -27.16 -25.44
N GLU A 344 19.93 -27.37 -25.25
CA GLU A 344 19.39 -28.73 -25.25
C GLU A 344 19.55 -29.31 -26.67
N ASP A 345 19.99 -30.55 -26.75
CA ASP A 345 20.37 -31.18 -27.99
C ASP A 345 19.39 -30.94 -29.15
N GLY A 346 19.82 -30.16 -30.14
CA GLY A 346 19.16 -30.00 -31.43
C GLY A 346 18.23 -28.83 -31.63
N VAL A 347 18.10 -27.89 -30.68
CA VAL A 347 17.37 -26.64 -30.83
C VAL A 347 18.36 -25.48 -30.69
N GLU A 348 18.51 -24.66 -31.73
CA GLU A 348 19.08 -23.31 -31.58
C GLU A 348 18.13 -22.53 -30.66
N GLU A 349 18.42 -22.48 -29.36
CA GLU A 349 17.68 -21.64 -28.46
C GLU A 349 18.04 -20.17 -28.69
N GLU A 350 17.16 -19.46 -29.40
CA GLU A 350 17.06 -18.02 -29.25
C GLU A 350 16.96 -17.70 -27.74
N TYR A 351 17.81 -16.82 -27.25
CA TYR A 351 17.96 -16.31 -25.88
C TYR A 351 16.71 -16.44 -25.02
N ARG A 352 16.62 -17.44 -24.15
CA ARG A 352 15.48 -17.63 -23.22
C ARG A 352 15.30 -16.50 -22.23
N TYR A 353 16.24 -15.56 -22.13
CA TYR A 353 16.25 -14.48 -21.15
C TYR A 353 16.24 -13.07 -21.77
N ALA A 354 16.10 -12.94 -23.08
CA ALA A 354 16.23 -11.67 -23.80
C ALA A 354 14.89 -11.07 -24.27
N ASN A 355 13.77 -11.33 -23.61
CA ASN A 355 12.52 -10.61 -23.88
C ASN A 355 11.75 -10.31 -22.60
#